data_d67609651da3e633a9180afcf43a1b33
#
_entry.id   d67609651da3e633a9180afcf43a1b33
#
_cell.length_a   1.000
_cell.length_b   1.000
_cell.length_c   1.000
_cell.angle_alpha   90.00
_cell.angle_beta   90.00
_cell.angle_gamma   90.00
#
_symmetry.space_group_name_H-M   'P 1'
#
loop_
_entity.id
_entity.type
_entity.pdbx_description
1 polymer ?
#
loop_
_entity_poly.entity_id
_entity_poly.type
_entity_poly.pdbx_seq_one_letter_code
_entity_poly.pdbx_strand_id
1 'polypeptide(L)'
;MKKVITISLLLIMTLMVNAQDKRFSPEKFEADLKAYITKEASLTSQEADKVYPVFRELREKQRVIYDKMRKLGMNKPVGDEACKQAIVEYDKLNLELRQLDVNYHKKMIKMVSASKVYEIMQAENRFHRQMMKGWQNGWQHGNGWQKGKRR
;
A
#
# COMPACT_ATOMS: atom_id res chain seq x y z
N MET A 1 -15.98 -48.84 14.37
CA MET A 1 -14.70 -48.35 13.81
C MET A 1 -14.85 -47.53 12.54
N LYS A 2 -15.76 -47.85 11.60
CA LYS A 2 -15.92 -47.07 10.34
C LYS A 2 -16.40 -45.60 10.54
N LYS A 3 -17.24 -45.33 11.56
CA LYS A 3 -17.77 -43.98 11.86
C LYS A 3 -16.73 -43.01 12.47
N VAL A 4 -15.75 -43.55 13.19
CA VAL A 4 -14.67 -42.74 13.81
C VAL A 4 -13.65 -42.30 12.76
N ILE A 5 -13.39 -43.12 11.75
CA ILE A 5 -12.48 -42.82 10.64
C ILE A 5 -13.05 -41.70 9.75
N THR A 6 -14.38 -41.71 9.53
CA THR A 6 -15.02 -40.67 8.72
C THR A 6 -15.00 -39.28 9.39
N ILE A 7 -15.18 -39.21 10.70
CA ILE A 7 -15.13 -37.95 11.48
C ILE A 7 -13.68 -37.43 11.52
N SER A 8 -12.68 -38.29 11.64
CA SER A 8 -11.27 -37.91 11.62
C SER A 8 -10.84 -37.35 10.25
N LEU A 9 -11.36 -37.89 9.15
CA LEU A 9 -11.06 -37.43 7.80
C LEU A 9 -11.71 -36.07 7.50
N LEU A 10 -12.91 -35.83 8.05
CA LEU A 10 -13.58 -34.50 7.93
C LEU A 10 -12.85 -33.42 8.72
N LEU A 11 -12.28 -33.77 9.88
CA LEU A 11 -11.53 -32.81 10.72
C LEU A 11 -10.19 -32.39 10.07
N ILE A 12 -9.57 -33.27 9.30
CA ILE A 12 -8.31 -32.98 8.58
C ILE A 12 -8.56 -32.05 7.38
N MET A 13 -9.72 -32.16 6.72
CA MET A 13 -10.08 -31.24 5.62
C MET A 13 -10.32 -29.81 6.08
N THR A 14 -10.77 -29.58 7.32
CA THR A 14 -10.97 -28.23 7.84
C THR A 14 -9.67 -27.50 8.20
N LEU A 15 -8.57 -28.22 8.38
CA LEU A 15 -7.25 -27.62 8.67
C LEU A 15 -6.49 -27.15 7.42
N MET A 16 -6.89 -27.60 6.23
CA MET A 16 -6.22 -27.20 4.98
C MET A 16 -6.74 -25.89 4.37
N VAL A 17 -7.83 -25.31 4.88
CA VAL A 17 -8.42 -24.07 4.35
C VAL A 17 -7.67 -22.81 4.80
N ASN A 18 -6.75 -22.91 5.77
CA ASN A 18 -6.00 -21.74 6.29
C ASN A 18 -4.63 -21.51 5.66
N ALA A 19 -4.25 -22.26 4.64
CA ALA A 19 -3.08 -21.95 3.82
C ALA A 19 -3.49 -20.99 2.67
N GLN A 20 -4.23 -19.93 3.00
CA GLN A 20 -4.50 -18.86 2.02
C GLN A 20 -3.20 -18.17 1.67
N ASP A 21 -2.85 -18.30 0.40
CA ASP A 21 -1.81 -17.61 -0.34
C ASP A 21 -1.51 -16.22 0.25
N LYS A 22 -0.31 -16.07 0.79
CA LYS A 22 0.24 -14.76 1.23
C LYS A 22 0.57 -13.86 0.03
N ARG A 23 -0.11 -14.04 -1.11
CA ARG A 23 0.05 -13.17 -2.26
C ARG A 23 -0.56 -11.80 -1.94
N PHE A 24 0.14 -10.77 -2.35
CA PHE A 24 -0.38 -9.41 -2.27
C PHE A 24 -1.68 -9.31 -3.08
N SER A 25 -2.79 -8.93 -2.41
CA SER A 25 -4.06 -8.60 -3.04
C SER A 25 -4.26 -7.08 -2.98
N PRO A 26 -4.31 -6.39 -4.13
CA PRO A 26 -4.60 -4.96 -4.18
C PRO A 26 -5.93 -4.61 -3.52
N GLU A 27 -6.95 -5.45 -3.71
CA GLU A 27 -8.29 -5.24 -3.15
C GLU A 27 -8.27 -5.32 -1.62
N LYS A 28 -7.59 -6.34 -1.08
CA LYS A 28 -7.41 -6.47 0.36
C LYS A 28 -6.60 -5.30 0.92
N PHE A 29 -5.54 -4.89 0.24
CA PHE A 29 -4.74 -3.73 0.65
C PHE A 29 -5.58 -2.45 0.72
N GLU A 30 -6.42 -2.18 -0.29
CA GLU A 30 -7.28 -1.02 -0.30
C GLU A 30 -8.36 -1.08 0.80
N ALA A 31 -8.93 -2.25 1.06
CA ALA A 31 -9.89 -2.46 2.15
C ALA A 31 -9.24 -2.23 3.53
N ASP A 32 -8.05 -2.81 3.75
CA ASP A 32 -7.29 -2.66 4.99
C ASP A 32 -6.88 -1.18 5.20
N LEU A 33 -6.46 -0.49 4.15
CA LEU A 33 -6.12 0.94 4.19
C LEU A 33 -7.35 1.80 4.53
N LYS A 34 -8.50 1.55 3.89
CA LYS A 34 -9.75 2.26 4.19
C LYS A 34 -10.15 2.07 5.65
N ALA A 35 -10.14 0.83 6.14
CA ALA A 35 -10.48 0.50 7.52
C ALA A 35 -9.53 1.20 8.51
N TYR A 36 -8.22 1.15 8.24
CA TYR A 36 -7.19 1.78 9.05
C TYR A 36 -7.38 3.31 9.12
N ILE A 37 -7.50 3.98 7.97
CA ILE A 37 -7.70 5.43 7.90
C ILE A 37 -9.00 5.84 8.60
N THR A 38 -10.11 5.12 8.37
CA THR A 38 -11.40 5.41 9.01
C THR A 38 -11.29 5.39 10.53
N LYS A 39 -10.59 4.38 11.07
CA LYS A 39 -10.35 4.25 12.51
C LYS A 39 -9.44 5.36 13.04
N GLU A 40 -8.28 5.54 12.45
CA GLU A 40 -7.25 6.46 12.95
C GLU A 40 -7.68 7.93 12.88
N ALA A 41 -8.39 8.33 11.81
CA ALA A 41 -8.93 9.67 11.66
C ALA A 41 -10.30 9.85 12.32
N SER A 42 -10.80 8.84 13.06
CA SER A 42 -12.11 8.86 13.73
C SER A 42 -13.24 9.32 12.81
N LEU A 43 -13.26 8.80 11.59
CA LEU A 43 -14.30 9.13 10.62
C LEU A 43 -15.58 8.39 10.95
N THR A 44 -16.72 9.10 10.89
CA THR A 44 -18.03 8.44 10.84
C THR A 44 -18.18 7.71 9.48
N SER A 45 -19.11 6.75 9.40
CA SER A 45 -19.39 6.04 8.13
C SER A 45 -19.73 7.02 7.01
N GLN A 46 -20.55 8.05 7.29
CA GLN A 46 -20.92 9.06 6.30
C GLN A 46 -19.73 9.90 5.83
N GLU A 47 -18.79 10.24 6.72
CA GLU A 47 -17.58 10.98 6.37
C GLU A 47 -16.63 10.11 5.55
N ALA A 48 -16.44 8.85 5.94
CA ALA A 48 -15.62 7.91 5.21
C ALA A 48 -16.16 7.69 3.78
N ASP A 49 -17.48 7.53 3.62
CA ASP A 49 -18.10 7.34 2.31
C ASP A 49 -17.98 8.57 1.40
N LYS A 50 -17.92 9.77 1.97
CA LYS A 50 -17.70 11.02 1.22
C LYS A 50 -16.24 11.23 0.84
N VAL A 51 -15.31 11.04 1.77
CA VAL A 51 -13.90 11.41 1.57
C VAL A 51 -13.11 10.31 0.86
N TYR A 52 -13.44 9.03 1.08
CA TYR A 52 -12.64 7.93 0.57
C TYR A 52 -12.59 7.83 -0.97
N PRO A 53 -13.67 8.08 -1.74
CA PRO A 53 -13.59 8.13 -3.20
C PRO A 53 -12.58 9.17 -3.71
N VAL A 54 -12.54 10.36 -3.09
CA VAL A 54 -11.59 11.43 -3.43
C VAL A 54 -10.16 11.07 -3.04
N PHE A 55 -9.99 10.45 -1.87
CA PHE A 55 -8.70 9.93 -1.44
C PHE A 55 -8.18 8.83 -2.37
N ARG A 56 -9.04 7.90 -2.79
CA ARG A 56 -8.68 6.84 -3.73
C ARG A 56 -8.28 7.41 -5.10
N GLU A 57 -9.03 8.38 -5.62
CA GLU A 57 -8.71 9.06 -6.88
C GLU A 57 -7.32 9.73 -6.80
N LEU A 58 -6.99 10.38 -5.69
CA LEU A 58 -5.65 10.92 -5.44
C LEU A 58 -4.58 9.84 -5.59
N ARG A 59 -4.76 8.70 -4.91
CA ARG A 59 -3.79 7.59 -4.94
C ARG A 59 -3.61 6.99 -6.33
N GLU A 60 -4.69 6.83 -7.07
CA GLU A 60 -4.64 6.35 -8.46
C GLU A 60 -3.80 7.29 -9.34
N LYS A 61 -3.98 8.60 -9.21
CA LYS A 61 -3.19 9.61 -9.95
C LYS A 61 -1.73 9.64 -9.50
N GLN A 62 -1.48 9.58 -8.19
CA GLN A 62 -0.11 9.47 -7.65
C GLN A 62 0.61 8.24 -8.21
N ARG A 63 -0.08 7.09 -8.28
CA ARG A 63 0.50 5.85 -8.83
C ARG A 63 0.99 6.04 -10.26
N VAL A 64 0.25 6.75 -11.11
CA VAL A 64 0.68 7.04 -12.49
C VAL A 64 1.99 7.83 -12.51
N ILE A 65 2.13 8.83 -11.61
CA ILE A 65 3.34 9.64 -11.52
C ILE A 65 4.51 8.80 -10.97
N TYR A 66 4.29 8.00 -9.93
CA TYR A 66 5.31 7.08 -9.39
C TYR A 66 5.77 6.05 -10.42
N ASP A 67 4.87 5.56 -11.29
CA ASP A 67 5.25 4.64 -12.37
C ASP A 67 6.14 5.33 -13.42
N LYS A 68 5.90 6.62 -13.74
CA LYS A 68 6.79 7.42 -14.59
C LYS A 68 8.17 7.59 -13.93
N MET A 69 8.22 7.96 -12.64
CA MET A 69 9.46 8.12 -11.89
C MET A 69 10.25 6.81 -11.82
N ARG A 70 9.57 5.69 -11.60
CA ARG A 70 10.18 4.37 -11.59
C ARG A 70 10.79 4.02 -12.95
N LYS A 71 10.08 4.26 -14.05
CA LYS A 71 10.60 4.03 -15.41
C LYS A 71 11.82 4.90 -15.70
N LEU A 72 11.80 6.15 -15.26
CA LEU A 72 12.96 7.05 -15.37
C LEU A 72 14.17 6.50 -14.61
N GLY A 73 13.98 5.98 -13.39
CA GLY A 73 15.05 5.38 -12.59
C GLY A 73 15.57 4.03 -13.10
N MET A 74 14.77 3.29 -13.85
CA MET A 74 15.21 2.02 -14.47
C MET A 74 16.16 2.23 -15.65
N ASN A 75 16.02 3.34 -16.35
CA ASN A 75 16.85 3.69 -17.51
C ASN A 75 17.99 4.60 -17.05
N LYS A 76 19.11 3.98 -16.56
CA LYS A 76 20.25 4.76 -16.12
C LYS A 76 20.80 5.64 -17.24
N PRO A 77 20.75 6.99 -17.12
CA PRO A 77 21.26 7.87 -18.15
C PRO A 77 22.78 7.76 -18.27
N VAL A 78 23.30 7.91 -19.48
CA VAL A 78 24.73 7.86 -19.77
C VAL A 78 25.19 9.23 -20.28
N GLY A 79 26.20 9.80 -19.61
CA GLY A 79 26.75 11.12 -19.91
C GLY A 79 26.04 12.24 -19.13
N ASP A 80 26.73 13.36 -19.00
CA ASP A 80 26.33 14.49 -18.15
C ASP A 80 25.01 15.14 -18.59
N GLU A 81 24.85 15.37 -19.89
CA GLU A 81 23.64 16.01 -20.43
C GLU A 81 22.38 15.12 -20.23
N ALA A 82 22.52 13.80 -20.43
CA ALA A 82 21.42 12.85 -20.17
C ALA A 82 21.08 12.78 -18.66
N CYS A 83 22.07 12.84 -17.78
CA CYS A 83 21.86 12.91 -16.34
C CYS A 83 21.14 14.21 -15.93
N LYS A 84 21.51 15.34 -16.51
CA LYS A 84 20.86 16.62 -16.27
C LYS A 84 19.39 16.61 -16.69
N GLN A 85 19.08 16.08 -17.86
CA GLN A 85 17.70 15.93 -18.33
C GLN A 85 16.88 15.01 -17.42
N ALA A 86 17.44 13.90 -16.95
CA ALA A 86 16.78 12.99 -16.03
C ALA A 86 16.48 13.66 -14.67
N ILE A 87 17.38 14.49 -14.15
CA ILE A 87 17.17 15.25 -12.91
C ILE A 87 16.00 16.23 -13.11
N VAL A 88 16.02 17.01 -14.19
CA VAL A 88 14.94 17.97 -14.47
C VAL A 88 13.57 17.27 -14.59
N GLU A 89 13.49 16.15 -15.29
CA GLU A 89 12.23 15.40 -15.41
C GLU A 89 11.79 14.81 -14.07
N TYR A 90 12.73 14.30 -13.25
CA TYR A 90 12.44 13.81 -11.91
C TYR A 90 11.88 14.92 -11.00
N ASP A 91 12.50 16.10 -11.03
CA ASP A 91 12.04 17.25 -10.25
C ASP A 91 10.64 17.72 -10.68
N LYS A 92 10.38 17.74 -11.99
CA LYS A 92 9.06 18.06 -12.55
C LYS A 92 7.99 17.09 -12.05
N LEU A 93 8.25 15.78 -12.07
CA LEU A 93 7.33 14.78 -11.54
C LEU A 93 7.07 14.94 -10.04
N ASN A 94 8.08 15.31 -9.25
CA ASN A 94 7.92 15.63 -7.83
C ASN A 94 7.02 16.86 -7.60
N LEU A 95 7.18 17.89 -8.41
CA LEU A 95 6.31 19.08 -8.34
C LEU A 95 4.86 18.72 -8.72
N GLU A 96 4.67 17.88 -9.75
CA GLU A 96 3.34 17.39 -10.14
C GLU A 96 2.67 16.61 -8.99
N LEU A 97 3.41 15.72 -8.30
CA LEU A 97 2.93 15.01 -7.11
C LEU A 97 2.47 15.99 -6.02
N ARG A 98 3.29 16.98 -5.68
CA ARG A 98 2.96 17.95 -4.63
C ARG A 98 1.76 18.80 -4.98
N GLN A 99 1.65 19.23 -6.25
CA GLN A 99 0.48 19.98 -6.72
C GLN A 99 -0.79 19.14 -6.65
N LEU A 100 -0.68 17.84 -6.98
CA LEU A 100 -1.77 16.89 -6.86
C LEU A 100 -2.23 16.76 -5.40
N ASP A 101 -1.29 16.56 -4.46
CA ASP A 101 -1.58 16.51 -3.02
C ASP A 101 -2.36 17.75 -2.56
N VAL A 102 -1.83 18.92 -2.87
CA VAL A 102 -2.47 20.20 -2.49
C VAL A 102 -3.90 20.30 -3.01
N ASN A 103 -4.13 19.92 -4.26
CA ASN A 103 -5.45 20.01 -4.89
C ASN A 103 -6.46 19.05 -4.21
N TYR A 104 -6.03 17.83 -3.90
CA TYR A 104 -6.91 16.82 -3.29
C TYR A 104 -7.12 17.07 -1.79
N HIS A 105 -6.11 17.53 -1.05
CA HIS A 105 -6.30 17.96 0.33
C HIS A 105 -7.34 19.09 0.43
N LYS A 106 -7.28 20.09 -0.46
CA LYS A 106 -8.29 21.16 -0.55
C LYS A 106 -9.70 20.60 -0.86
N LYS A 107 -9.83 19.58 -1.71
CA LYS A 107 -11.12 18.92 -1.95
C LYS A 107 -11.64 18.22 -0.69
N MET A 108 -10.78 17.46 0.00
CA MET A 108 -11.16 16.72 1.21
C MET A 108 -11.56 17.65 2.36
N ILE A 109 -10.88 18.78 2.56
CA ILE A 109 -11.20 19.80 3.58
C ILE A 109 -12.62 20.39 3.39
N LYS A 110 -13.16 20.38 2.17
CA LYS A 110 -14.55 20.78 1.91
C LYS A 110 -15.58 19.73 2.31
N MET A 111 -15.16 18.49 2.58
CA MET A 111 -16.04 17.34 2.87
C MET A 111 -16.04 16.97 4.35
N VAL A 112 -14.88 17.10 5.01
CA VAL A 112 -14.67 16.82 6.43
C VAL A 112 -13.78 17.91 7.03
N SER A 113 -13.69 17.98 8.36
CA SER A 113 -12.85 19.00 9.02
C SER A 113 -11.37 18.87 8.64
N ALA A 114 -10.66 19.99 8.66
CA ALA A 114 -9.23 20.03 8.35
C ALA A 114 -8.41 19.11 9.29
N SER A 115 -8.82 18.99 10.57
CA SER A 115 -8.19 18.08 11.52
C SER A 115 -8.33 16.62 11.08
N LYS A 116 -9.49 16.21 10.58
CA LYS A 116 -9.69 14.85 10.06
C LYS A 116 -8.88 14.60 8.79
N VAL A 117 -8.77 15.56 7.88
CA VAL A 117 -7.88 15.44 6.71
C VAL A 117 -6.42 15.30 7.14
N TYR A 118 -5.97 16.06 8.13
CA TYR A 118 -4.63 15.91 8.69
C TYR A 118 -4.40 14.51 9.25
N GLU A 119 -5.35 13.98 10.03
CA GLU A 119 -5.25 12.61 10.55
C GLU A 119 -5.30 11.54 9.44
N ILE A 120 -6.06 11.74 8.37
CA ILE A 120 -6.04 10.86 7.19
C ILE A 120 -4.62 10.79 6.61
N MET A 121 -3.95 11.93 6.40
CA MET A 121 -2.59 12.00 5.90
C MET A 121 -1.60 11.30 6.83
N GLN A 122 -1.72 11.50 8.14
CA GLN A 122 -0.87 10.85 9.14
C GLN A 122 -1.12 9.33 9.19
N ALA A 123 -2.39 8.91 9.12
CA ALA A 123 -2.78 7.51 9.11
C ALA A 123 -2.23 6.78 7.88
N GLU A 124 -2.34 7.38 6.69
CA GLU A 124 -1.75 6.84 5.46
C GLU A 124 -0.24 6.62 5.62
N ASN A 125 0.48 7.63 6.10
CA ASN A 125 1.92 7.54 6.32
C ASN A 125 2.29 6.45 7.35
N ARG A 126 1.50 6.30 8.43
CA ARG A 126 1.70 5.23 9.42
C ARG A 126 1.46 3.86 8.81
N PHE A 127 0.38 3.70 8.05
CA PHE A 127 0.03 2.44 7.38
C PHE A 127 1.14 1.97 6.45
N HIS A 128 1.63 2.86 5.57
CA HIS A 128 2.73 2.53 4.67
C HIS A 128 4.00 2.11 5.41
N ARG A 129 4.37 2.83 6.48
CA ARG A 129 5.54 2.45 7.30
C ARG A 129 5.37 1.07 7.94
N GLN A 130 4.17 0.73 8.42
CA GLN A 130 3.89 -0.59 9.01
C GLN A 130 3.99 -1.71 7.96
N MET A 131 3.42 -1.49 6.78
CA MET A 131 3.50 -2.44 5.68
C MET A 131 4.95 -2.69 5.23
N MET A 132 5.76 -1.64 5.09
CA MET A 132 7.17 -1.75 4.74
C MET A 132 7.97 -2.53 5.79
N LYS A 133 7.74 -2.27 7.08
CA LYS A 133 8.36 -3.04 8.16
C LYS A 133 7.95 -4.51 8.13
N GLY A 134 6.67 -4.80 7.90
CA GLY A 134 6.18 -6.17 7.78
C GLY A 134 6.84 -6.94 6.63
N TRP A 135 7.03 -6.29 5.49
CA TRP A 135 7.74 -6.87 4.35
C TRP A 135 9.22 -7.11 4.64
N GLN A 136 9.92 -6.16 5.25
CA GLN A 136 11.34 -6.31 5.62
C GLN A 136 11.53 -7.49 6.59
N ASN A 137 10.67 -7.64 7.60
CA ASN A 137 10.73 -8.75 8.54
C ASN A 137 10.41 -10.09 7.85
N GLY A 138 9.45 -10.13 6.93
CA GLY A 138 9.15 -11.32 6.14
C GLY A 138 10.33 -11.77 5.25
N TRP A 139 11.07 -10.83 4.67
CA TRP A 139 12.27 -11.12 3.88
C TRP A 139 13.43 -11.63 4.73
N GLN A 140 13.61 -11.13 5.93
CA GLN A 140 14.66 -11.59 6.85
C GLN A 140 14.41 -13.03 7.34
N HIS A 141 13.15 -13.40 7.55
CA HIS A 141 12.80 -14.77 7.94
C HIS A 141 12.75 -15.74 6.75
N GLY A 142 12.46 -15.28 5.54
CA GLY A 142 12.46 -16.10 4.32
C GLY A 142 13.85 -16.53 3.84
N ASN A 143 14.88 -15.72 4.07
CA ASN A 143 16.25 -16.02 3.64
C ASN A 143 17.04 -16.92 4.60
N GLY A 144 16.49 -17.26 5.75
CA GLY A 144 17.12 -18.21 6.71
C GLY A 144 17.19 -19.65 6.22
N TRP A 145 16.38 -20.02 5.21
CA TRP A 145 16.28 -21.40 4.72
C TRP A 145 17.32 -21.78 3.64
N GLN A 146 18.03 -20.82 3.04
CA GLN A 146 19.01 -21.13 1.98
C GLN A 146 20.46 -21.26 2.45
N LYS A 147 20.79 -20.91 3.70
CA LYS A 147 22.16 -21.05 4.24
C LYS A 147 22.51 -22.46 4.77
N GLY A 148 21.57 -23.40 4.78
CA GLY A 148 21.76 -24.75 5.34
C GLY A 148 22.15 -25.86 4.37
N LYS A 149 22.31 -25.61 3.07
CA LYS A 149 22.55 -26.67 2.05
C LYS A 149 23.83 -26.45 1.22
N ARG A 150 24.93 -26.12 1.86
CA ARG A 150 26.28 -26.32 1.27
C ARG A 150 27.21 -26.84 2.35
N ARG A 151 27.18 -28.15 2.51
CA ARG A 151 28.31 -28.99 2.97
C ARG A 151 28.23 -30.30 2.22
#